data_65478f791467a4b8996e9e33d746b798
#
_entry.id   65478f791467a4b8996e9e33d746b798
#
_cell.length_a   1.000
_cell.length_b   1.000
_cell.length_c   1.000
_cell.angle_alpha   90.00
_cell.angle_beta   90.00
_cell.angle_gamma   90.00
#
_symmetry.space_group_name_H-M   'P 1'
#
loop_
_entity.id
_entity.type
_entity.pdbx_description
1 polymer ?
#
loop_
_entity_poly.entity_id
_entity_poly.type
_entity_poly.pdbx_seq_one_letter_code
_entity_poly.pdbx_strand_id
1 'polypeptide(L)'
;MKARAIAGSIVTFGIFLLSLTLSPASAADRVVLQAGPDMRGAQGEAVIRDLGAGEKEVVITAEGLKPNEVYTVWLVNMKPKMDMAGLGKGDYAFQSDAKGNGRYTATVSGTALAKWQLIEVAHHPDRNPRNMDKMGIALKGDLK
;
A
#
# COMPACT_ATOMS: atom_id res chain seq x y z
N MET A 1 -82.22 11.36 17.52
CA MET A 1 -80.83 10.97 17.96
C MET A 1 -79.97 10.90 16.76
N LYS A 2 -79.01 11.77 16.65
CA LYS A 2 -78.02 11.77 15.55
C LYS A 2 -76.74 11.08 16.02
N ALA A 3 -76.43 9.93 15.44
CA ALA A 3 -75.15 9.26 15.65
C ALA A 3 -74.06 9.99 14.86
N ARG A 4 -73.02 10.49 15.50
CA ARG A 4 -71.83 11.04 14.85
C ARG A 4 -70.85 9.90 14.64
N ALA A 5 -70.59 9.56 13.36
CA ALA A 5 -69.50 8.70 13.02
C ALA A 5 -68.17 9.47 13.12
N ILE A 6 -67.27 8.99 13.96
CA ILE A 6 -65.95 9.50 14.05
C ILE A 6 -65.11 8.72 13.01
N ALA A 7 -64.70 9.40 11.97
CA ALA A 7 -63.76 8.84 11.00
C ALA A 7 -62.36 8.86 11.60
N GLY A 8 -61.87 7.69 12.02
CA GLY A 8 -60.46 7.50 12.39
C GLY A 8 -59.54 7.50 11.20
N SER A 9 -58.72 8.53 11.10
CA SER A 9 -57.66 8.60 10.05
C SER A 9 -56.53 7.69 10.50
N ILE A 10 -56.36 6.59 9.80
CA ILE A 10 -55.18 5.71 9.99
C ILE A 10 -54.02 6.32 9.21
N VAL A 11 -53.10 6.97 9.96
CA VAL A 11 -51.84 7.41 9.40
C VAL A 11 -50.89 6.21 9.36
N THR A 12 -50.74 5.65 8.16
CA THR A 12 -49.78 4.57 7.92
C THR A 12 -48.37 5.21 7.85
N PHE A 13 -47.62 5.06 8.95
CA PHE A 13 -46.20 5.42 8.96
C PHE A 13 -45.43 4.38 8.17
N GLY A 14 -45.09 4.72 6.93
CA GLY A 14 -44.18 3.92 6.13
C GLY A 14 -42.76 3.99 6.68
N ILE A 15 -42.31 2.92 7.32
CA ILE A 15 -40.90 2.76 7.71
C ILE A 15 -40.11 2.51 6.43
N PHE A 16 -39.43 3.54 5.96
CA PHE A 16 -38.45 3.41 4.88
C PHE A 16 -37.18 2.79 5.49
N LEU A 17 -37.06 1.48 5.41
CA LEU A 17 -35.81 0.77 5.70
C LEU A 17 -34.78 1.15 4.63
N LEU A 18 -33.92 2.12 4.97
CA LEU A 18 -32.74 2.44 4.18
C LEU A 18 -31.76 1.28 4.36
N SER A 19 -31.78 0.34 3.44
CA SER A 19 -30.80 -0.73 3.39
C SER A 19 -29.45 -0.09 3.01
N LEU A 20 -28.61 0.21 4.01
CA LEU A 20 -27.22 0.49 3.79
C LEU A 20 -26.56 -0.80 3.31
N THR A 21 -26.42 -0.94 2.00
CA THR A 21 -25.54 -1.96 1.43
C THR A 21 -24.10 -1.53 1.72
N LEU A 22 -23.54 -2.06 2.80
CA LEU A 22 -22.09 -2.02 3.03
C LEU A 22 -21.46 -2.85 1.91
N SER A 23 -20.89 -2.18 0.90
CA SER A 23 -20.02 -2.86 -0.05
C SER A 23 -18.84 -3.44 0.73
N PRO A 24 -18.54 -4.74 0.57
CA PRO A 24 -17.36 -5.29 1.23
C PRO A 24 -16.13 -4.50 0.78
N ALA A 25 -15.39 -3.96 1.72
CA ALA A 25 -14.09 -3.34 1.43
C ALA A 25 -13.24 -4.39 0.71
N SER A 26 -12.72 -4.05 -0.47
CA SER A 26 -11.81 -4.94 -1.21
C SER A 26 -10.68 -5.35 -0.28
N ALA A 27 -10.49 -6.66 -0.10
CA ALA A 27 -9.43 -7.17 0.76
C ALA A 27 -8.08 -6.70 0.21
N ALA A 28 -7.25 -6.08 1.06
CA ALA A 28 -5.92 -5.68 0.68
C ALA A 28 -4.97 -6.88 0.75
N ASP A 29 -4.12 -7.04 -0.26
CA ASP A 29 -3.02 -7.98 -0.22
C ASP A 29 -1.89 -7.41 0.64
N ARG A 30 -1.31 -8.26 1.49
CA ARG A 30 -0.21 -7.89 2.37
C ARG A 30 1.04 -8.68 2.03
N VAL A 31 2.13 -7.98 1.82
CA VAL A 31 3.45 -8.55 1.59
C VAL A 31 4.35 -8.20 2.76
N VAL A 32 4.84 -9.21 3.46
CA VAL A 32 5.81 -9.00 4.55
C VAL A 32 7.16 -8.67 3.94
N LEU A 33 7.77 -7.58 4.42
CA LEU A 33 9.09 -7.14 4.03
C LEU A 33 10.09 -7.54 5.12
N GLN A 34 10.98 -8.43 4.78
CA GLN A 34 12.01 -8.93 5.68
C GLN A 34 13.31 -8.14 5.52
N ALA A 35 14.09 -8.08 6.61
CA ALA A 35 15.39 -7.43 6.60
C ALA A 35 16.30 -7.98 5.51
N GLY A 36 16.87 -7.08 4.74
CA GLY A 36 17.96 -7.39 3.83
C GLY A 36 19.30 -7.50 4.56
N PRO A 37 20.37 -7.90 3.86
CA PRO A 37 21.67 -8.13 4.47
C PRO A 37 22.29 -6.86 5.09
N ASP A 38 21.93 -5.70 4.56
CA ASP A 38 22.52 -4.43 4.99
C ASP A 38 21.80 -3.77 6.17
N MET A 39 20.66 -4.32 6.61
CA MET A 39 19.86 -3.71 7.67
C MET A 39 19.08 -4.74 8.49
N ARG A 40 19.78 -5.54 9.25
CA ARG A 40 19.27 -6.73 9.94
C ARG A 40 18.15 -6.48 10.96
N GLY A 41 18.02 -5.29 11.49
CA GLY A 41 16.96 -4.92 12.42
C GLY A 41 15.71 -4.35 11.78
N ALA A 42 15.70 -4.18 10.47
CA ALA A 42 14.57 -3.60 9.76
C ALA A 42 13.45 -4.62 9.54
N GLN A 43 12.23 -4.14 9.56
CA GLN A 43 11.03 -4.89 9.19
C GLN A 43 10.00 -3.96 8.55
N GLY A 44 9.09 -4.52 7.80
CA GLY A 44 8.04 -3.73 7.17
C GLY A 44 6.98 -4.56 6.48
N GLU A 45 6.03 -3.88 5.88
CA GLU A 45 5.02 -4.49 5.04
C GLU A 45 4.68 -3.60 3.84
N ALA A 46 4.24 -4.21 2.76
CA ALA A 46 3.59 -3.55 1.66
C ALA A 46 2.12 -3.97 1.63
N VAL A 47 1.23 -3.00 1.67
CA VAL A 47 -0.22 -3.21 1.55
C VAL A 47 -0.64 -2.77 0.17
N ILE A 48 -1.23 -3.70 -0.59
CA ILE A 48 -1.64 -3.49 -1.98
C ILE A 48 -3.16 -3.49 -2.04
N ARG A 49 -3.75 -2.40 -2.54
CA ARG A 49 -5.19 -2.21 -2.65
C ARG A 49 -5.60 -1.91 -4.07
N ASP A 50 -6.77 -2.41 -4.46
CA ASP A 50 -7.40 -2.00 -5.71
C ASP A 50 -7.99 -0.60 -5.58
N LEU A 51 -7.68 0.26 -6.54
CA LEU A 51 -8.24 1.61 -6.65
C LEU A 51 -9.38 1.70 -7.67
N GLY A 52 -9.65 0.61 -8.40
CA GLY A 52 -10.53 0.59 -9.57
C GLY A 52 -9.76 0.93 -10.86
N ALA A 53 -10.42 0.74 -12.01
CA ALA A 53 -9.85 1.00 -13.34
C ALA A 53 -8.50 0.31 -13.62
N GLY A 54 -8.23 -0.83 -12.97
CA GLY A 54 -6.99 -1.59 -13.13
C GLY A 54 -5.78 -1.01 -12.39
N GLU A 55 -5.97 0.04 -11.58
CA GLU A 55 -4.92 0.66 -10.78
C GLU A 55 -4.86 0.06 -9.37
N LYS A 56 -3.65 -0.01 -8.84
CA LYS A 56 -3.37 -0.44 -7.46
C LYS A 56 -2.58 0.62 -6.71
N GLU A 57 -2.93 0.79 -5.44
CA GLU A 57 -2.12 1.54 -4.48
C GLU A 57 -1.23 0.57 -3.72
N VAL A 58 0.05 0.91 -3.61
CA VAL A 58 1.01 0.20 -2.78
C VAL A 58 1.45 1.14 -1.67
N VAL A 59 1.21 0.75 -0.43
CA VAL A 59 1.63 1.49 0.76
C VAL A 59 2.66 0.66 1.49
N ILE A 60 3.87 1.17 1.57
CA ILE A 60 4.97 0.56 2.33
C ILE A 60 5.11 1.27 3.66
N THR A 61 5.15 0.50 4.73
CA THR A 61 5.53 0.95 6.06
C THR A 61 6.73 0.15 6.52
N ALA A 62 7.69 0.82 7.12
CA ALA A 62 8.92 0.21 7.59
C ALA A 62 9.33 0.78 8.95
N GLU A 63 10.02 -0.04 9.72
CA GLU A 63 10.60 0.32 11.01
C GLU A 63 11.96 -0.35 11.19
N GLY A 64 12.74 0.11 12.16
CA GLY A 64 14.10 -0.39 12.38
C GLY A 64 15.08 0.05 11.29
N LEU A 65 14.75 1.05 10.50
CA LEU A 65 15.63 1.68 9.53
C LEU A 65 16.66 2.59 10.23
N LYS A 66 17.74 2.93 9.53
CA LYS A 66 18.62 4.00 9.99
C LYS A 66 17.87 5.32 9.95
N PRO A 67 17.92 6.12 11.04
CA PRO A 67 17.19 7.39 11.13
C PRO A 67 17.69 8.43 10.12
N ASN A 68 16.75 9.23 9.61
CA ASN A 68 17.04 10.38 8.73
C ASN A 68 17.86 10.03 7.48
N GLU A 69 17.66 8.83 6.96
CA GLU A 69 18.35 8.32 5.77
C GLU A 69 17.41 8.21 4.58
N VAL A 70 17.97 8.12 3.38
CA VAL A 70 17.23 8.02 2.12
C VAL A 70 17.13 6.58 1.66
N TYR A 71 15.93 6.21 1.22
CA TYR A 71 15.58 4.89 0.72
C TYR A 71 14.84 5.03 -0.61
N THR A 72 14.97 4.03 -1.47
CA THR A 72 14.20 3.91 -2.71
C THR A 72 13.48 2.58 -2.78
N VAL A 73 12.38 2.54 -3.54
CA VAL A 73 11.52 1.35 -3.65
C VAL A 73 11.55 0.83 -5.08
N TRP A 74 11.84 -0.46 -5.21
CA TRP A 74 12.04 -1.14 -6.49
C TRP A 74 11.17 -2.38 -6.63
N LEU A 75 10.73 -2.62 -7.85
CA LEU A 75 10.14 -3.87 -8.29
C LEU A 75 11.24 -4.65 -9.01
N VAL A 76 11.40 -5.93 -8.68
CA VAL A 76 12.55 -6.72 -9.13
C VAL A 76 12.10 -8.09 -9.65
N ASN A 77 12.71 -8.51 -10.75
CA ASN A 77 12.68 -9.88 -11.25
C ASN A 77 14.09 -10.48 -11.15
N MET A 78 14.18 -11.67 -10.60
CA MET A 78 15.43 -12.42 -10.52
C MET A 78 15.56 -13.42 -11.66
N LYS A 79 14.45 -13.92 -12.18
CA LYS A 79 14.39 -14.95 -13.22
C LYS A 79 13.35 -14.59 -14.28
N PRO A 80 13.56 -14.98 -15.54
CA PRO A 80 14.74 -15.64 -16.12
C PRO A 80 15.98 -14.76 -16.19
N LYS A 81 15.79 -13.44 -16.14
CA LYS A 81 16.84 -12.41 -16.19
C LYS A 81 16.56 -11.40 -15.11
N MET A 82 17.62 -10.94 -14.45
CA MET A 82 17.52 -9.85 -13.50
C MET A 82 17.04 -8.57 -14.21
N ASP A 83 15.99 -7.98 -13.69
CA ASP A 83 15.41 -6.73 -14.16
C ASP A 83 14.83 -5.97 -12.98
N MET A 84 14.79 -4.65 -13.07
CA MET A 84 14.25 -3.81 -12.00
C MET A 84 13.64 -2.53 -12.55
N ALA A 85 12.62 -2.06 -11.86
CA ALA A 85 11.97 -0.78 -12.12
C ALA A 85 11.63 -0.10 -10.79
N GLY A 86 11.69 1.22 -10.77
CA GLY A 86 11.23 1.99 -9.61
C GLY A 86 9.73 1.86 -9.41
N LEU A 87 9.29 1.75 -8.17
CA LEU A 87 7.88 1.76 -7.83
C LEU A 87 7.38 3.19 -7.68
N GLY A 88 6.49 3.61 -8.58
CA GLY A 88 5.87 4.92 -8.54
C GLY A 88 6.50 5.92 -9.51
N LYS A 89 6.66 7.15 -9.07
CA LYS A 89 7.12 8.30 -9.86
C LYS A 89 8.32 9.00 -9.22
N GLY A 90 9.02 9.81 -10.00
CA GLY A 90 10.16 10.60 -9.53
C GLY A 90 11.37 9.73 -9.23
N ASP A 91 11.98 9.93 -8.09
CA ASP A 91 13.17 9.18 -7.66
C ASP A 91 12.82 7.90 -6.87
N TYR A 92 11.53 7.58 -6.74
CA TYR A 92 11.04 6.41 -5.97
C TYR A 92 11.48 6.42 -4.51
N ALA A 93 11.74 7.61 -3.97
CA ALA A 93 12.43 7.80 -2.71
C ALA A 93 11.50 8.19 -1.56
N PHE A 94 11.89 7.79 -0.36
CA PHE A 94 11.40 8.32 0.89
C PHE A 94 12.55 8.49 1.87
N GLN A 95 12.29 9.26 2.92
CA GLN A 95 13.25 9.45 4.01
C GLN A 95 12.68 8.85 5.29
N SER A 96 13.50 8.10 6.03
CA SER A 96 13.15 7.66 7.38
C SER A 96 13.12 8.83 8.35
N ASP A 97 12.29 8.71 9.38
CA ASP A 97 12.23 9.70 10.46
C ASP A 97 13.36 9.52 11.50
N ALA A 98 13.36 10.35 12.53
CA ALA A 98 14.36 10.30 13.61
C ALA A 98 14.30 9.00 14.43
N LYS A 99 13.23 8.23 14.32
CA LYS A 99 13.04 6.93 15.02
C LYS A 99 13.32 5.73 14.12
N GLY A 100 13.68 5.95 12.86
CA GLY A 100 13.90 4.88 11.89
C GLY A 100 12.61 4.30 11.29
N ASN A 101 11.51 5.03 11.34
CA ASN A 101 10.27 4.67 10.66
C ASN A 101 10.23 5.29 9.28
N GLY A 102 9.64 4.60 8.33
CA GLY A 102 9.46 5.08 6.98
C GLY A 102 8.09 4.72 6.41
N ARG A 103 7.62 5.55 5.48
CA ARG A 103 6.40 5.32 4.73
C ARG A 103 6.56 5.77 3.30
N TYR A 104 6.07 4.97 2.39
CA TYR A 104 6.06 5.26 0.96
C TYR A 104 4.74 4.81 0.34
N THR A 105 4.15 5.65 -0.48
CA THR A 105 2.91 5.35 -1.19
C THR A 105 3.09 5.57 -2.69
N ALA A 106 2.67 4.61 -3.48
CA ALA A 106 2.72 4.70 -4.94
C ALA A 106 1.46 4.11 -5.56
N THR A 107 1.11 4.60 -6.73
CA THR A 107 0.08 4.01 -7.58
C THR A 107 0.75 3.35 -8.79
N VAL A 108 0.32 2.15 -9.11
CA VAL A 108 0.84 1.35 -10.21
C VAL A 108 -0.29 0.58 -10.88
N SER A 109 -0.18 0.36 -12.19
CA SER A 109 -1.15 -0.50 -12.88
C SER A 109 -1.03 -1.95 -12.37
N GLY A 110 -2.16 -2.61 -12.15
CA GLY A 110 -2.20 -4.00 -11.69
C GLY A 110 -1.52 -4.96 -12.66
N THR A 111 -1.62 -4.70 -13.96
CA THR A 111 -0.93 -5.49 -15.00
C THR A 111 0.58 -5.29 -14.97
N ALA A 112 1.05 -4.08 -14.67
CA ALA A 112 2.47 -3.82 -14.49
C ALA A 112 3.00 -4.50 -13.23
N LEU A 113 2.30 -4.37 -12.10
CA LEU A 113 2.70 -4.98 -10.83
C LEU A 113 2.78 -6.51 -10.94
N ALA A 114 1.85 -7.14 -11.66
CA ALA A 114 1.79 -8.59 -11.85
C ALA A 114 3.00 -9.20 -12.57
N LYS A 115 3.81 -8.39 -13.23
CA LYS A 115 5.03 -8.85 -13.94
C LYS A 115 6.23 -9.06 -13.03
N TRP A 116 6.17 -8.56 -11.80
CA TRP A 116 7.29 -8.51 -10.87
C TRP A 116 7.23 -9.62 -9.82
N GLN A 117 8.38 -10.09 -9.39
CA GLN A 117 8.54 -11.16 -8.42
C GLN A 117 8.73 -10.66 -7.00
N LEU A 118 9.47 -9.56 -6.86
CA LEU A 118 9.88 -9.01 -5.57
C LEU A 118 9.60 -7.51 -5.49
N ILE A 119 9.43 -7.05 -4.25
CA ILE A 119 9.53 -5.66 -3.89
C ILE A 119 10.75 -5.49 -2.98
N GLU A 120 11.56 -4.49 -3.25
CA GLU A 120 12.76 -4.20 -2.47
C GLU A 120 12.80 -2.74 -2.04
N VAL A 121 13.29 -2.51 -0.83
CA VAL A 121 13.61 -1.18 -0.30
C VAL A 121 15.12 -1.08 -0.17
N ALA A 122 15.71 -0.16 -0.92
CA ALA A 122 17.15 0.05 -0.95
C ALA A 122 17.54 1.26 -0.09
N HIS A 123 18.60 1.12 0.67
CA HIS A 123 19.23 2.18 1.45
C HIS A 123 20.28 2.89 0.63
N HIS A 124 20.29 4.23 0.67
CA HIS A 124 21.31 5.08 0.02
C HIS A 124 22.14 5.78 1.08
N PRO A 125 23.32 5.24 1.45
CA PRO A 125 24.18 5.82 2.51
C PRO A 125 24.68 7.22 2.20
N ASP A 126 24.84 7.55 0.92
CA ASP A 126 25.23 8.88 0.44
C ASP A 126 24.06 9.87 0.33
N ARG A 127 22.86 9.44 0.68
CA ARG A 127 21.59 10.21 0.57
C ARG A 127 21.23 10.63 -0.85
N ASN A 128 21.83 10.03 -1.84
CA ASN A 128 21.50 10.28 -3.24
C ASN A 128 20.66 9.11 -3.81
N PRO A 129 19.35 9.29 -4.00
CA PRO A 129 18.48 8.23 -4.47
C PRO A 129 18.77 7.78 -5.90
N ARG A 130 19.54 8.56 -6.65
CA ARG A 130 19.94 8.24 -8.02
C ARG A 130 21.24 7.48 -8.13
N ASN A 131 21.99 7.41 -7.02
CA ASN A 131 23.25 6.66 -7.00
C ASN A 131 23.00 5.18 -6.71
N MET A 132 22.90 4.39 -7.79
CA MET A 132 22.65 2.94 -7.71
C MET A 132 23.88 2.14 -7.27
N ASP A 133 25.08 2.71 -7.39
CA ASP A 133 26.33 1.97 -7.13
C ASP A 133 26.60 1.73 -5.64
N LYS A 134 26.01 2.56 -4.78
CA LYS A 134 26.21 2.49 -3.33
C LYS A 134 24.96 2.08 -2.55
N MET A 135 23.90 1.69 -3.25
CA MET A 135 22.70 1.24 -2.55
C MET A 135 22.87 -0.17 -1.99
N GLY A 136 22.29 -0.39 -0.80
CA GLY A 136 22.18 -1.71 -0.18
C GLY A 136 20.73 -2.10 0.05
N ILE A 137 20.42 -3.37 0.12
CA ILE A 137 19.04 -3.84 0.32
C ILE A 137 18.70 -3.82 1.81
N ALA A 138 17.80 -2.93 2.18
CA ALA A 138 17.27 -2.81 3.54
C ALA A 138 16.15 -3.79 3.84
N LEU A 139 15.20 -3.91 2.91
CA LEU A 139 14.03 -4.78 3.03
C LEU A 139 13.72 -5.43 1.68
N LYS A 140 13.13 -6.63 1.73
CA LYS A 140 12.58 -7.31 0.54
C LYS A 140 11.39 -8.20 0.90
N GLY A 141 10.49 -8.38 -0.05
CA GLY A 141 9.35 -9.26 0.07
C GLY A 141 8.92 -9.85 -1.27
N ASP A 142 8.34 -11.04 -1.23
CA ASP A 142 7.88 -11.76 -2.41
C ASP A 142 6.48 -11.28 -2.80
N LEU A 143 6.30 -10.94 -4.08
CA LEU A 143 5.01 -10.63 -4.69
C LEU A 143 4.29 -11.87 -5.21
N LYS A 144 5.03 -12.98 -5.38
CA LYS A 144 4.52 -14.26 -5.88
C LYS A 144 5.13 -15.42 -5.11
#